data_4aecfbbdc0d74f0fd6f35c0b2a6b7874
#
_entry.id   4aecfbbdc0d74f0fd6f35c0b2a6b7874
#
_cell.length_a   1.000
_cell.length_b   1.000
_cell.length_c   1.000
_cell.angle_alpha   90.00
_cell.angle_beta   90.00
_cell.angle_gamma   90.00
#
_symmetry.space_group_name_H-M   'P 1'
#
loop_
_entity.id
_entity.type
_entity.pdbx_description
1 polymer ?
#
loop_
_entity_poly.entity_id
_entity_poly.type
_entity_poly.pdbx_seq_one_letter_code
_entity_poly.pdbx_strand_id
1 'polypeptide(L)'
;GCFSPIDYATCLPTDSGLANCMAQFRKDGNTLVIDGGDTLQGSPLTYYLSHEARDVTTLPAALLNLGGYDFVTLGNHDFDYGKQTIERYLAALNARCLCANVEGIHGVEKTAVVTIENGLRVGLTGMITPFVTQFESAENMAGITVTDAFAAAWSALSELRHKTDLTICIYHGGFEADVKTGEILSQTSENQGYRICRELGFDILLAAHQHMQAENLQIGGTYTCQPPEKAAKFIRMDVTADRGNVHAVSQLIPAGSVALPAAADVLQSAEAQTARWLDTP
;
A
#
# COMPACT_ATOMS: atom_id res chain seq x y z
N GLY A 1 -5.83 5.88 5.46
CA GLY A 1 -5.78 7.12 4.72
C GLY A 1 -5.44 8.35 5.54
N CYS A 2 -4.14 8.67 5.70
CA CYS A 2 -3.66 9.92 6.32
C CYS A 2 -3.05 10.79 5.22
N PHE A 3 -3.86 11.63 4.60
CA PHE A 3 -3.46 12.45 3.45
C PHE A 3 -2.94 13.82 3.87
N SER A 4 -3.65 14.46 4.81
CA SER A 4 -3.40 15.82 5.26
C SER A 4 -2.23 15.91 6.23
N PRO A 5 -1.40 16.96 6.12
CA PRO A 5 -0.36 17.26 7.08
C PRO A 5 -0.91 18.06 8.28
N ILE A 6 -2.07 17.66 8.81
CA ILE A 6 -2.77 18.34 9.89
C ILE A 6 -3.09 17.35 11.01
N ASP A 7 -2.81 17.74 12.24
CA ASP A 7 -3.36 17.11 13.44
C ASP A 7 -4.76 17.68 13.69
N TYR A 8 -5.77 16.86 13.50
CA TYR A 8 -7.17 17.25 13.67
C TYR A 8 -7.58 17.52 15.12
N ALA A 9 -6.81 17.07 16.11
CA ALA A 9 -7.08 17.40 17.52
C ALA A 9 -6.64 18.81 17.90
N THR A 10 -5.59 19.31 17.26
CA THR A 10 -5.01 20.63 17.54
C THR A 10 -5.18 21.63 16.41
N CYS A 11 -5.62 21.16 15.22
CA CYS A 11 -5.67 21.93 13.96
C CYS A 11 -4.30 22.54 13.55
N LEU A 12 -3.19 21.97 14.03
CA LEU A 12 -1.85 22.43 13.70
C LEU A 12 -1.21 21.55 12.62
N PRO A 13 -0.30 22.12 11.81
CA PRO A 13 0.49 21.36 10.85
C PRO A 13 1.33 20.27 11.53
N THR A 14 1.51 19.13 10.86
CA THR A 14 2.37 18.02 11.29
C THR A 14 3.41 17.68 10.23
N ASP A 15 4.51 17.05 10.68
CA ASP A 15 5.54 16.48 9.80
C ASP A 15 5.15 15.06 9.34
N SER A 16 3.87 14.86 8.95
CA SER A 16 3.30 13.60 8.47
C SER A 16 2.24 13.88 7.39
N GLY A 17 1.70 12.82 6.83
CA GLY A 17 0.68 12.91 5.79
C GLY A 17 1.24 12.66 4.38
N LEU A 18 0.39 12.07 3.55
CA LEU A 18 0.77 11.65 2.20
C LEU A 18 1.21 12.85 1.33
N ALA A 19 0.56 14.02 1.49
CA ALA A 19 0.90 15.21 0.74
C ALA A 19 2.33 15.68 0.98
N ASN A 20 2.86 15.51 2.22
CA ASN A 20 4.25 15.82 2.56
C ASN A 20 5.21 14.76 1.97
N CYS A 21 4.85 13.47 2.02
CA CYS A 21 5.64 12.42 1.38
C CYS A 21 5.79 12.67 -0.13
N MET A 22 4.69 12.96 -0.81
CA MET A 22 4.66 13.20 -2.25
C MET A 22 5.55 14.37 -2.70
N ALA A 23 5.73 15.39 -1.87
CA ALA A 23 6.63 16.53 -2.16
C ALA A 23 8.10 16.08 -2.32
N GLN A 24 8.46 14.94 -1.78
CA GLN A 24 9.83 14.42 -1.80
C GLN A 24 10.05 13.34 -2.87
N PHE A 25 9.01 12.87 -3.55
CA PHE A 25 9.14 11.86 -4.58
C PHE A 25 10.02 12.36 -5.73
N ARG A 26 10.91 11.49 -6.19
CA ARG A 26 11.80 11.75 -7.33
C ARG A 26 11.54 10.64 -8.34
N LYS A 27 10.56 10.87 -9.22
CA LYS A 27 10.12 9.91 -10.22
C LYS A 27 10.75 10.21 -11.57
N ASP A 28 11.33 9.17 -12.17
CA ASP A 28 11.81 9.13 -13.55
C ASP A 28 11.29 7.87 -14.25
N GLY A 29 11.74 7.58 -15.45
CA GLY A 29 11.32 6.39 -16.21
C GLY A 29 11.82 5.06 -15.64
N ASN A 30 12.68 5.09 -14.61
CA ASN A 30 13.18 3.90 -13.90
C ASN A 30 12.63 3.78 -12.47
N THR A 31 11.67 4.62 -12.12
CA THR A 31 11.07 4.66 -10.77
C THR A 31 9.63 4.17 -10.81
N LEU A 32 9.27 3.27 -9.90
CA LEU A 32 7.89 2.86 -9.61
C LEU A 32 7.46 3.43 -8.26
N VAL A 33 6.31 4.07 -8.22
CA VAL A 33 5.67 4.55 -6.98
C VAL A 33 4.53 3.60 -6.64
N ILE A 34 4.57 3.03 -5.43
CA ILE A 34 3.70 1.93 -5.01
C ILE A 34 3.02 2.29 -3.69
N ASP A 35 1.72 2.04 -3.60
CA ASP A 35 0.94 2.13 -2.37
C ASP A 35 0.66 0.75 -1.79
N GLY A 36 0.84 0.61 -0.48
CA GLY A 36 0.68 -0.65 0.25
C GLY A 36 -0.72 -0.93 0.78
N GLY A 37 -1.73 -0.11 0.46
CA GLY A 37 -3.11 -0.29 0.93
C GLY A 37 -3.45 0.47 2.21
N ASP A 38 -4.68 0.30 2.71
CA ASP A 38 -5.30 1.05 3.81
C ASP A 38 -5.45 2.56 3.48
N THR A 39 -5.90 2.82 2.26
CA THR A 39 -5.99 4.17 1.72
C THR A 39 -7.31 4.85 2.08
N LEU A 40 -8.43 4.12 2.11
CA LEU A 40 -9.77 4.72 2.24
C LEU A 40 -10.18 5.08 3.67
N GLN A 41 -9.52 4.51 4.70
CA GLN A 41 -9.87 4.73 6.11
C GLN A 41 -8.62 5.14 6.93
N GLY A 42 -8.79 5.78 8.10
CA GLY A 42 -7.74 5.99 9.10
C GLY A 42 -7.50 7.43 9.52
N SER A 43 -8.37 8.38 9.16
CA SER A 43 -8.31 9.77 9.63
C SER A 43 -9.69 10.40 9.77
N PRO A 44 -9.84 11.50 10.55
CA PRO A 44 -11.09 12.26 10.60
C PRO A 44 -11.56 12.72 9.22
N LEU A 45 -10.64 13.06 8.31
CA LEU A 45 -10.94 13.43 6.93
C LEU A 45 -11.64 12.29 6.19
N THR A 46 -11.06 11.08 6.21
CA THR A 46 -11.66 9.94 5.52
C THR A 46 -12.99 9.51 6.15
N TYR A 47 -13.12 9.65 7.46
CA TYR A 47 -14.39 9.42 8.15
C TYR A 47 -15.46 10.44 7.71
N TYR A 48 -15.12 11.74 7.69
CA TYR A 48 -16.01 12.79 7.18
C TYR A 48 -16.44 12.52 5.73
N LEU A 49 -15.50 12.18 4.86
CA LEU A 49 -15.79 11.88 3.46
C LEU A 49 -16.72 10.69 3.29
N SER A 50 -16.58 9.65 4.11
CA SER A 50 -17.41 8.45 4.00
C SER A 50 -18.83 8.65 4.56
N HIS A 51 -18.98 9.34 5.68
CA HIS A 51 -20.25 9.42 6.44
C HIS A 51 -21.05 10.68 6.10
N GLU A 52 -20.39 11.83 6.02
CA GLU A 52 -21.04 13.12 5.81
C GLU A 52 -21.08 13.50 4.32
N ALA A 53 -19.94 13.50 3.66
CA ALA A 53 -19.87 13.82 2.24
C ALA A 53 -20.32 12.65 1.33
N ARG A 54 -20.34 11.43 1.86
CA ARG A 54 -20.70 10.18 1.17
C ARG A 54 -19.89 9.89 -0.10
N ASP A 55 -18.67 10.40 -0.14
CA ASP A 55 -17.69 10.14 -1.20
C ASP A 55 -16.28 10.07 -0.63
N VAL A 56 -15.87 8.88 -0.23
CA VAL A 56 -14.52 8.58 0.26
C VAL A 56 -13.56 8.19 -0.87
N THR A 57 -13.99 8.22 -2.12
CA THR A 57 -13.23 7.67 -3.25
C THR A 57 -12.52 8.73 -4.09
N THR A 58 -13.17 9.84 -4.37
CA THR A 58 -12.67 10.86 -5.30
C THR A 58 -11.40 11.54 -4.81
N LEU A 59 -11.37 11.99 -3.55
CA LEU A 59 -10.21 12.69 -2.99
C LEU A 59 -8.96 11.78 -2.89
N PRO A 60 -9.04 10.57 -2.29
CA PRO A 60 -7.90 9.66 -2.27
C PRO A 60 -7.37 9.32 -3.66
N ALA A 61 -8.24 9.00 -4.61
CA ALA A 61 -7.83 8.70 -5.97
C ALA A 61 -7.12 9.90 -6.65
N ALA A 62 -7.66 11.12 -6.48
CA ALA A 62 -7.04 12.33 -7.01
C ALA A 62 -5.63 12.57 -6.44
N LEU A 63 -5.43 12.33 -5.14
CA LEU A 63 -4.14 12.48 -4.48
C LEU A 63 -3.13 11.46 -4.97
N LEU A 64 -3.50 10.17 -5.07
CA LEU A 64 -2.60 9.15 -5.61
C LEU A 64 -2.24 9.43 -7.08
N ASN A 65 -3.21 9.90 -7.88
CA ASN A 65 -2.95 10.31 -9.26
C ASN A 65 -1.96 11.48 -9.34
N LEU A 66 -2.08 12.48 -8.47
CA LEU A 66 -1.11 13.59 -8.34
C LEU A 66 0.28 13.11 -7.90
N GLY A 67 0.34 12.13 -7.00
CA GLY A 67 1.58 11.51 -6.55
C GLY A 67 2.24 10.63 -7.61
N GLY A 68 1.56 10.37 -8.72
CA GLY A 68 2.07 9.57 -9.83
C GLY A 68 2.26 8.10 -9.47
N TYR A 69 1.37 7.54 -8.65
CA TYR A 69 1.42 6.12 -8.30
C TYR A 69 1.20 5.23 -9.52
N ASP A 70 2.01 4.16 -9.63
CA ASP A 70 1.95 3.17 -10.72
C ASP A 70 1.12 1.96 -10.32
N PHE A 71 1.28 1.54 -9.05
CA PHE A 71 0.59 0.38 -8.49
C PHE A 71 0.07 0.66 -7.08
N VAL A 72 -1.05 0.03 -6.77
CA VAL A 72 -1.62 -0.03 -5.43
C VAL A 72 -1.97 -1.49 -5.11
N THR A 73 -2.03 -1.83 -3.82
CA THR A 73 -2.75 -3.02 -3.35
C THR A 73 -3.91 -2.58 -2.46
N LEU A 74 -4.78 -3.52 -2.09
CA LEU A 74 -5.82 -3.26 -1.09
C LEU A 74 -5.27 -3.57 0.30
N GLY A 75 -5.67 -2.77 1.29
CA GLY A 75 -5.52 -3.07 2.70
C GLY A 75 -6.85 -3.51 3.33
N ASN A 76 -6.82 -4.03 4.56
CA ASN A 76 -8.06 -4.49 5.20
C ASN A 76 -9.06 -3.36 5.45
N HIS A 77 -8.60 -2.15 5.75
CA HIS A 77 -9.46 -0.98 5.92
C HIS A 77 -9.99 -0.36 4.62
N ASP A 78 -9.56 -0.82 3.45
CA ASP A 78 -10.20 -0.43 2.20
C ASP A 78 -11.56 -1.13 2.00
N PHE A 79 -11.84 -2.20 2.78
CA PHE A 79 -13.11 -2.94 2.75
C PHE A 79 -14.19 -2.37 3.68
N ASP A 80 -13.86 -1.45 4.60
CA ASP A 80 -14.78 -0.86 5.59
C ASP A 80 -16.06 -0.27 4.97
N TYR A 81 -16.03 0.09 3.69
CA TYR A 81 -17.15 0.73 2.98
C TYR A 81 -17.74 -0.14 1.85
N GLY A 82 -17.35 -1.42 1.80
CA GLY A 82 -17.88 -2.44 0.91
C GLY A 82 -17.40 -2.35 -0.55
N LYS A 83 -17.75 -3.39 -1.29
CA LYS A 83 -17.30 -3.65 -2.66
C LYS A 83 -17.48 -2.48 -3.63
N GLN A 84 -18.68 -1.86 -3.64
CA GLN A 84 -18.98 -0.78 -4.59
C GLN A 84 -18.09 0.45 -4.38
N THR A 85 -17.69 0.72 -3.13
CA THR A 85 -16.78 1.83 -2.81
C THR A 85 -15.39 1.54 -3.32
N ILE A 86 -14.88 0.30 -3.13
CA ILE A 86 -13.59 -0.12 -3.67
C ILE A 86 -13.61 0.02 -5.20
N GLU A 87 -14.61 -0.51 -5.89
CA GLU A 87 -14.69 -0.47 -7.35
C GLU A 87 -14.74 0.97 -7.90
N ARG A 88 -15.45 1.89 -7.22
CA ARG A 88 -15.44 3.32 -7.59
C ARG A 88 -14.07 3.95 -7.37
N TYR A 89 -13.41 3.66 -6.26
CA TYR A 89 -12.05 4.12 -5.99
C TYR A 89 -11.08 3.65 -7.08
N LEU A 90 -11.07 2.34 -7.38
CA LEU A 90 -10.20 1.78 -8.40
C LEU A 90 -10.46 2.35 -9.79
N ALA A 91 -11.73 2.60 -10.14
CA ALA A 91 -12.10 3.21 -11.42
C ALA A 91 -11.63 4.67 -11.57
N ALA A 92 -11.37 5.38 -10.46
CA ALA A 92 -10.86 6.75 -10.45
C ALA A 92 -9.32 6.83 -10.43
N LEU A 93 -8.63 5.71 -10.19
CA LEU A 93 -7.18 5.65 -10.17
C LEU A 93 -6.57 5.54 -11.57
N ASN A 94 -5.42 6.20 -11.76
CA ASN A 94 -4.50 5.93 -12.87
C ASN A 94 -3.61 4.71 -12.59
N ALA A 95 -3.32 4.45 -11.31
CA ALA A 95 -2.55 3.30 -10.86
C ALA A 95 -3.31 1.98 -11.06
N ARG A 96 -2.59 0.90 -11.32
CA ARG A 96 -3.15 -0.45 -11.39
C ARG A 96 -3.23 -1.07 -9.99
N CYS A 97 -4.36 -1.70 -9.67
CA CYS A 97 -4.54 -2.41 -8.40
C CYS A 97 -4.15 -3.88 -8.55
N LEU A 98 -3.20 -4.32 -7.75
CA LEU A 98 -2.76 -5.72 -7.70
C LEU A 98 -3.18 -6.35 -6.37
N CYS A 99 -4.01 -7.41 -6.42
CA CYS A 99 -4.38 -8.18 -5.24
C CYS A 99 -4.76 -9.62 -5.62
N ALA A 100 -3.76 -10.50 -5.72
CA ALA A 100 -3.91 -11.82 -6.33
C ALA A 100 -4.78 -12.79 -5.52
N ASN A 101 -4.95 -12.57 -4.22
CA ASN A 101 -5.77 -13.39 -3.35
C ASN A 101 -7.20 -12.84 -3.14
N VAL A 102 -7.60 -11.81 -3.90
CA VAL A 102 -8.95 -11.23 -3.86
C VAL A 102 -9.68 -11.52 -5.17
N GLU A 103 -10.91 -12.01 -5.08
CA GLU A 103 -11.80 -12.22 -6.22
C GLU A 103 -13.15 -11.53 -5.97
N GLY A 104 -13.83 -11.18 -7.06
CA GLY A 104 -15.15 -10.56 -7.01
C GLY A 104 -15.14 -9.03 -7.01
N ILE A 105 -13.99 -8.36 -7.11
CA ILE A 105 -13.87 -6.90 -7.23
C ILE A 105 -13.40 -6.55 -8.64
N HIS A 106 -14.13 -5.66 -9.32
CA HIS A 106 -13.74 -5.17 -10.63
C HIS A 106 -12.57 -4.17 -10.49
N GLY A 107 -11.59 -4.26 -11.41
CA GLY A 107 -10.41 -3.38 -11.40
C GLY A 107 -9.22 -3.94 -10.62
N VAL A 108 -9.35 -5.14 -10.03
CA VAL A 108 -8.25 -5.85 -9.38
C VAL A 108 -7.60 -6.82 -10.36
N GLU A 109 -6.27 -6.78 -10.46
CA GLU A 109 -5.45 -7.68 -11.25
C GLU A 109 -4.62 -8.60 -10.34
N LYS A 110 -4.23 -9.77 -10.82
CA LYS A 110 -3.41 -10.73 -10.05
C LYS A 110 -1.92 -10.45 -10.18
N THR A 111 -1.47 -10.15 -11.40
CA THR A 111 -0.06 -9.90 -11.73
C THR A 111 0.06 -8.79 -12.75
N ALA A 112 1.21 -8.14 -12.77
CA ALA A 112 1.59 -7.19 -13.80
C ALA A 112 3.04 -7.42 -14.24
N VAL A 113 3.32 -7.15 -15.51
CA VAL A 113 4.70 -7.02 -16.02
C VAL A 113 4.83 -5.65 -16.66
N VAL A 114 5.84 -4.90 -16.24
CA VAL A 114 6.18 -3.60 -16.83
C VAL A 114 7.65 -3.59 -17.22
N THR A 115 7.96 -2.91 -18.32
CA THR A 115 9.33 -2.64 -18.72
C THR A 115 9.64 -1.19 -18.41
N ILE A 116 10.60 -0.93 -17.54
CA ILE A 116 11.04 0.41 -17.20
C ILE A 116 12.05 0.94 -18.26
N GLU A 117 12.41 2.23 -18.19
CA GLU A 117 13.14 2.93 -19.25
C GLU A 117 14.48 2.27 -19.60
N ASN A 118 15.20 1.72 -18.61
CA ASN A 118 16.48 1.01 -18.83
C ASN A 118 16.30 -0.40 -19.45
N GLY A 119 15.08 -0.82 -19.74
CA GLY A 119 14.77 -2.11 -20.35
C GLY A 119 14.54 -3.26 -19.35
N LEU A 120 14.67 -3.04 -18.04
CA LEU A 120 14.41 -4.07 -17.03
C LEU A 120 12.92 -4.41 -16.99
N ARG A 121 12.59 -5.71 -17.06
CA ARG A 121 11.23 -6.22 -16.94
C ARG A 121 10.94 -6.53 -15.48
N VAL A 122 10.04 -5.76 -14.89
CA VAL A 122 9.62 -5.90 -13.49
C VAL A 122 8.27 -6.62 -13.43
N GLY A 123 8.23 -7.74 -12.73
CA GLY A 123 7.01 -8.49 -12.43
C GLY A 123 6.50 -8.10 -11.05
N LEU A 124 5.23 -7.74 -10.97
CA LEU A 124 4.60 -7.33 -9.72
C LEU A 124 3.35 -8.16 -9.44
N THR A 125 3.11 -8.41 -8.17
CA THR A 125 1.86 -8.94 -7.65
C THR A 125 1.53 -8.26 -6.33
N GLY A 126 0.25 -8.29 -5.93
CA GLY A 126 -0.20 -7.78 -4.64
C GLY A 126 -0.99 -8.83 -3.89
N MET A 127 -0.99 -8.76 -2.57
CA MET A 127 -1.79 -9.60 -1.68
C MET A 127 -2.26 -8.80 -0.47
N ILE A 128 -3.38 -9.23 0.11
CA ILE A 128 -3.91 -8.75 1.38
C ILE A 128 -3.90 -9.86 2.43
N THR A 129 -3.83 -9.49 3.70
CA THR A 129 -4.07 -10.42 4.80
C THR A 129 -5.42 -11.12 4.64
N PRO A 130 -5.47 -12.46 4.70
CA PRO A 130 -6.76 -13.17 4.67
C PRO A 130 -7.63 -12.90 5.88
N PHE A 131 -7.08 -12.31 6.95
CA PHE A 131 -7.81 -11.90 8.15
C PHE A 131 -8.81 -10.76 7.94
N VAL A 132 -8.81 -10.08 6.80
CA VAL A 132 -9.86 -9.11 6.46
C VAL A 132 -11.26 -9.74 6.61
N THR A 133 -11.43 -11.03 6.34
CA THR A 133 -12.69 -11.76 6.55
C THR A 133 -13.10 -11.92 8.02
N GLN A 134 -12.18 -11.67 8.96
CA GLN A 134 -12.43 -11.67 10.40
C GLN A 134 -12.67 -10.26 10.95
N PHE A 135 -12.12 -9.24 10.28
CA PHE A 135 -12.24 -7.84 10.68
C PHE A 135 -13.52 -7.22 10.15
N GLU A 136 -13.93 -7.63 8.93
CA GLU A 136 -15.01 -7.00 8.22
C GLU A 136 -16.38 -7.67 8.42
N SER A 137 -17.43 -6.86 8.26
CA SER A 137 -18.81 -7.33 8.27
C SER A 137 -19.12 -8.20 7.04
N ALA A 138 -20.05 -9.15 7.18
CA ALA A 138 -20.52 -9.95 6.07
C ALA A 138 -21.15 -9.10 4.94
N GLU A 139 -21.71 -7.93 5.26
CA GLU A 139 -22.28 -7.00 4.29
C GLU A 139 -21.17 -6.36 3.43
N ASN A 140 -20.10 -5.86 4.04
CA ASN A 140 -18.96 -5.28 3.35
C ASN A 140 -18.22 -6.29 2.46
N MET A 141 -18.20 -7.57 2.89
CA MET A 141 -17.57 -8.67 2.15
C MET A 141 -18.51 -9.36 1.14
N ALA A 142 -19.73 -8.87 0.96
CA ALA A 142 -20.70 -9.50 0.07
C ALA A 142 -20.20 -9.59 -1.38
N GLY A 143 -20.09 -10.82 -1.91
CA GLY A 143 -19.60 -11.09 -3.27
C GLY A 143 -18.08 -10.96 -3.44
N ILE A 144 -17.33 -10.89 -2.34
CA ILE A 144 -15.87 -10.88 -2.31
C ILE A 144 -15.38 -12.21 -1.72
N THR A 145 -14.36 -12.79 -2.34
CA THR A 145 -13.65 -13.96 -1.81
C THR A 145 -12.19 -13.60 -1.58
N VAL A 146 -11.67 -13.93 -0.41
CA VAL A 146 -10.25 -13.76 -0.09
C VAL A 146 -9.66 -15.12 0.22
N THR A 147 -8.58 -15.47 -0.49
CA THR A 147 -7.89 -16.76 -0.34
C THR A 147 -6.60 -16.61 0.47
N ASP A 148 -5.91 -17.71 0.72
CA ASP A 148 -4.63 -17.71 1.42
C ASP A 148 -3.57 -16.92 0.66
N ALA A 149 -2.89 -15.98 1.35
CA ALA A 149 -1.93 -15.07 0.74
C ALA A 149 -0.66 -15.81 0.26
N PHE A 150 -0.18 -16.80 1.02
CA PHE A 150 1.00 -17.57 0.62
C PHE A 150 0.74 -18.39 -0.66
N ALA A 151 -0.42 -19.06 -0.74
CA ALA A 151 -0.78 -19.83 -1.92
C ALA A 151 -0.95 -18.95 -3.17
N ALA A 152 -1.56 -17.77 -3.02
CA ALA A 152 -1.71 -16.80 -4.11
C ALA A 152 -0.35 -16.24 -4.54
N ALA A 153 0.53 -15.90 -3.58
CA ALA A 153 1.89 -15.44 -3.83
C ALA A 153 2.70 -16.48 -4.62
N TRP A 154 2.63 -17.74 -4.21
CA TRP A 154 3.31 -18.83 -4.91
C TRP A 154 2.83 -18.98 -6.36
N SER A 155 1.51 -18.92 -6.58
CA SER A 155 0.93 -18.97 -7.91
C SER A 155 1.38 -17.81 -8.79
N ALA A 156 1.30 -16.58 -8.28
CA ALA A 156 1.72 -15.37 -8.97
C ALA A 156 3.22 -15.39 -9.32
N LEU A 157 4.07 -15.77 -8.38
CA LEU A 157 5.51 -15.88 -8.62
C LEU A 157 5.84 -16.93 -9.69
N SER A 158 5.13 -18.07 -9.69
CA SER A 158 5.32 -19.12 -10.70
C SER A 158 5.01 -18.61 -12.11
N GLU A 159 4.05 -17.70 -12.24
CA GLU A 159 3.74 -17.03 -13.50
C GLU A 159 4.81 -16.00 -13.91
N LEU A 160 5.30 -15.20 -12.96
CA LEU A 160 6.16 -14.05 -13.21
C LEU A 160 7.62 -14.43 -13.48
N ARG A 161 8.19 -15.38 -12.72
CA ARG A 161 9.64 -15.66 -12.70
C ARG A 161 10.29 -15.97 -14.04
N HIS A 162 9.53 -16.47 -15.02
CA HIS A 162 10.02 -16.79 -16.36
C HIS A 162 9.85 -15.64 -17.37
N LYS A 163 9.17 -14.57 -16.98
CA LYS A 163 8.82 -13.46 -17.85
C LYS A 163 9.55 -12.16 -17.49
N THR A 164 10.21 -12.14 -16.33
CA THR A 164 10.72 -10.91 -15.70
C THR A 164 12.15 -11.07 -15.24
N ASP A 165 12.82 -9.94 -15.05
CA ASP A 165 14.19 -9.84 -14.58
C ASP A 165 14.25 -9.49 -13.09
N LEU A 166 13.12 -8.96 -12.53
CA LEU A 166 12.92 -8.59 -11.14
C LEU A 166 11.47 -8.91 -10.73
N THR A 167 11.28 -9.50 -9.56
CA THR A 167 9.95 -9.84 -9.01
C THR A 167 9.68 -9.10 -7.70
N ILE A 168 8.53 -8.41 -7.64
CA ILE A 168 8.08 -7.63 -6.47
C ILE A 168 6.73 -8.16 -5.99
N CYS A 169 6.64 -8.48 -4.71
CA CYS A 169 5.40 -8.77 -4.01
C CYS A 169 5.03 -7.58 -3.11
N ILE A 170 3.84 -7.00 -3.33
CA ILE A 170 3.26 -5.98 -2.45
C ILE A 170 2.32 -6.73 -1.50
N TYR A 171 2.63 -6.77 -0.22
CA TYR A 171 1.85 -7.52 0.75
C TYR A 171 1.28 -6.62 1.85
N HIS A 172 -0.04 -6.37 1.79
CA HIS A 172 -0.75 -5.75 2.91
C HIS A 172 -1.00 -6.81 3.99
N GLY A 173 0.04 -7.12 4.69
CA GLY A 173 0.17 -8.03 5.82
C GLY A 173 1.57 -7.89 6.39
N GLY A 174 1.75 -8.33 7.61
CA GLY A 174 3.02 -8.22 8.32
C GLY A 174 3.80 -9.53 8.37
N PHE A 175 4.68 -9.60 9.34
CA PHE A 175 5.53 -10.74 9.59
C PHE A 175 5.02 -11.52 10.81
N GLU A 176 4.81 -12.81 10.66
CA GLU A 176 4.39 -13.74 11.71
C GLU A 176 5.56 -14.18 12.61
N ALA A 177 6.78 -13.83 12.23
CA ALA A 177 7.99 -14.13 12.98
C ALA A 177 8.82 -12.88 13.23
N ASP A 178 9.67 -12.91 14.25
CA ASP A 178 10.72 -11.90 14.44
C ASP A 178 11.65 -11.87 13.24
N VAL A 179 11.76 -10.72 12.61
CA VAL A 179 12.47 -10.56 11.32
C VAL A 179 13.99 -10.76 11.42
N LYS A 180 14.56 -10.78 12.63
CA LYS A 180 15.99 -10.97 12.88
C LYS A 180 16.31 -12.40 13.31
N THR A 181 15.50 -12.96 14.21
CA THR A 181 15.75 -14.27 14.79
C THR A 181 15.01 -15.40 14.09
N GLY A 182 13.89 -15.09 13.42
CA GLY A 182 13.01 -16.09 12.82
C GLY A 182 12.12 -16.82 13.83
N GLU A 183 12.08 -16.37 15.08
CA GLU A 183 11.18 -16.90 16.09
C GLU A 183 9.73 -16.60 15.72
N ILE A 184 8.87 -17.62 15.70
CA ILE A 184 7.45 -17.47 15.37
C ILE A 184 6.74 -16.75 16.52
N LEU A 185 6.20 -15.57 16.21
CA LEU A 185 5.47 -14.71 17.16
C LEU A 185 3.95 -14.91 17.06
N SER A 186 3.44 -15.32 15.90
CA SER A 186 2.02 -15.60 15.68
C SER A 186 1.85 -16.88 14.87
N GLN A 187 0.84 -17.67 15.23
CA GLN A 187 0.46 -18.90 14.52
C GLN A 187 -0.82 -18.74 13.69
N THR A 188 -1.36 -17.51 13.63
CA THR A 188 -2.51 -17.20 12.79
C THR A 188 -2.08 -17.00 11.35
N SER A 189 -3.04 -17.02 10.42
CA SER A 189 -2.78 -16.68 9.01
C SER A 189 -2.89 -15.17 8.72
N GLU A 190 -2.97 -14.32 9.75
CA GLU A 190 -3.05 -12.87 9.60
C GLU A 190 -1.81 -12.32 8.89
N ASN A 191 -0.64 -12.70 9.39
CA ASN A 191 0.63 -12.28 8.84
C ASN A 191 1.36 -13.50 8.28
N GLN A 192 1.87 -13.39 7.06
CA GLN A 192 2.57 -14.48 6.36
C GLN A 192 3.84 -13.99 5.65
N GLY A 193 4.24 -12.73 5.92
CA GLY A 193 5.34 -12.07 5.20
C GLY A 193 6.69 -12.74 5.40
N TYR A 194 6.98 -13.22 6.61
CA TYR A 194 8.24 -13.92 6.90
C TYR A 194 8.34 -15.22 6.09
N ARG A 195 7.26 -16.00 6.07
CA ARG A 195 7.18 -17.25 5.32
C ARG A 195 7.26 -17.02 3.81
N ILE A 196 6.55 -16.01 3.28
CA ILE A 196 6.61 -15.65 1.86
C ILE A 196 8.06 -15.30 1.46
N CYS A 197 8.75 -14.47 2.23
CA CYS A 197 10.15 -14.13 1.99
C CYS A 197 11.06 -15.37 2.01
N ARG A 198 10.89 -16.22 3.01
CA ARG A 198 11.79 -17.35 3.26
C ARG A 198 11.63 -18.50 2.28
N GLU A 199 10.39 -18.78 1.86
CA GLU A 199 10.06 -20.02 1.14
C GLU A 199 9.81 -19.83 -0.36
N LEU A 200 9.41 -18.61 -0.82
CA LEU A 200 9.00 -18.45 -2.23
C LEU A 200 10.10 -17.92 -3.13
N GLY A 201 10.94 -17.01 -2.67
CA GLY A 201 12.06 -16.45 -3.43
C GLY A 201 11.63 -15.34 -4.41
N PHE A 202 10.75 -14.44 -3.99
CA PHE A 202 10.66 -13.12 -4.60
C PHE A 202 11.96 -12.35 -4.38
N ASP A 203 12.32 -11.46 -5.31
CA ASP A 203 13.47 -10.58 -5.11
C ASP A 203 13.15 -9.53 -4.03
N ILE A 204 11.93 -8.98 -4.06
CA ILE A 204 11.49 -7.94 -3.13
C ILE A 204 10.09 -8.27 -2.60
N LEU A 205 9.88 -8.07 -1.29
CA LEU A 205 8.57 -8.01 -0.65
C LEU A 205 8.40 -6.66 0.06
N LEU A 206 7.37 -5.91 -0.33
CA LEU A 206 6.98 -4.66 0.32
C LEU A 206 5.83 -4.96 1.28
N ALA A 207 6.10 -4.90 2.59
CA ALA A 207 5.12 -5.20 3.63
C ALA A 207 4.40 -3.95 4.14
N ALA A 208 3.21 -4.15 4.75
CA ALA A 208 2.41 -3.11 5.39
C ALA A 208 1.66 -3.69 6.62
N HIS A 209 0.50 -3.12 7.02
CA HIS A 209 -0.44 -3.65 8.02
C HIS A 209 0.00 -3.55 9.47
N GLN A 210 1.17 -4.06 9.84
CA GLN A 210 1.62 -4.11 11.26
C GLN A 210 2.12 -2.77 11.81
N HIS A 211 2.19 -1.70 10.99
CA HIS A 211 2.72 -0.39 11.39
C HIS A 211 4.15 -0.44 11.94
N MET A 212 4.92 -1.42 11.52
CA MET A 212 6.30 -1.62 11.95
C MET A 212 7.25 -0.80 11.07
N GLN A 213 8.28 -0.19 11.67
CA GLN A 213 9.35 0.44 10.90
C GLN A 213 10.44 -0.57 10.59
N ALA A 214 10.59 -0.93 9.32
CA ALA A 214 11.60 -1.87 8.87
C ALA A 214 12.24 -1.41 7.57
N GLU A 215 13.56 -1.35 7.54
CA GLU A 215 14.37 -1.04 6.36
C GLU A 215 15.60 -1.94 6.30
N ASN A 216 16.17 -2.12 5.11
CA ASN A 216 17.37 -2.91 4.87
C ASN A 216 17.31 -4.34 5.44
N LEU A 217 16.15 -4.96 5.38
CA LEU A 217 15.99 -6.35 5.79
C LEU A 217 16.14 -7.29 4.60
N GLN A 218 16.70 -8.47 4.88
CA GLN A 218 16.73 -9.59 3.95
C GLN A 218 16.36 -10.87 4.69
N ILE A 219 15.33 -11.55 4.21
CA ILE A 219 14.81 -12.80 4.79
C ILE A 219 14.82 -13.87 3.70
N GLY A 220 15.55 -14.96 3.89
CA GLY A 220 15.60 -16.06 2.94
C GLY A 220 16.07 -15.69 1.52
N GLY A 221 16.79 -14.56 1.37
CA GLY A 221 17.21 -14.03 0.07
C GLY A 221 16.32 -12.91 -0.47
N THR A 222 15.09 -12.75 0.03
CA THR A 222 14.16 -11.68 -0.35
C THR A 222 14.46 -10.39 0.40
N TYR A 223 14.67 -9.28 -0.31
CA TYR A 223 14.75 -7.95 0.30
C TYR A 223 13.37 -7.50 0.74
N THR A 224 13.26 -6.93 1.94
CA THR A 224 11.95 -6.50 2.47
C THR A 224 12.05 -5.23 3.30
N CYS A 225 10.92 -4.54 3.40
CA CYS A 225 10.78 -3.32 4.20
C CYS A 225 9.31 -3.08 4.55
N GLN A 226 9.08 -2.23 5.56
CA GLN A 226 7.75 -1.78 5.94
C GLN A 226 7.80 -0.33 6.46
N PRO A 227 7.02 0.62 5.90
CA PRO A 227 6.88 1.95 6.44
C PRO A 227 5.95 1.95 7.67
N PRO A 228 6.07 2.95 8.57
CA PRO A 228 5.11 3.16 9.67
C PRO A 228 3.77 3.68 9.13
N GLU A 229 2.78 3.73 10.04
CA GLU A 229 1.45 4.28 9.77
C GLU A 229 1.46 5.81 9.59
N LYS A 230 0.28 6.36 9.21
CA LYS A 230 -0.04 7.79 9.13
C LYS A 230 0.80 8.57 8.13
N ALA A 231 1.42 7.89 7.16
CA ALA A 231 2.35 8.52 6.23
C ALA A 231 3.39 9.41 6.94
N ALA A 232 3.85 8.97 8.12
CA ALA A 232 4.93 9.65 8.85
C ALA A 232 6.27 9.52 8.13
N LYS A 233 6.44 8.43 7.39
CA LYS A 233 7.61 8.14 6.53
C LYS A 233 7.16 7.35 5.31
N PHE A 234 7.95 7.42 4.25
CA PHE A 234 7.85 6.51 3.12
C PHE A 234 9.17 5.75 2.93
N ILE A 235 9.13 4.66 2.18
CA ILE A 235 10.34 3.90 1.82
C ILE A 235 10.83 4.37 0.45
N ARG A 236 12.11 4.70 0.37
CA ARG A 236 12.86 4.71 -0.87
C ARG A 236 13.70 3.45 -0.93
N MET A 237 13.58 2.69 -2.02
CA MET A 237 14.38 1.51 -2.27
C MET A 237 15.13 1.66 -3.59
N ASP A 238 16.46 1.65 -3.52
CA ASP A 238 17.33 1.65 -4.68
C ASP A 238 17.68 0.20 -5.04
N VAL A 239 17.37 -0.21 -6.28
CA VAL A 239 17.49 -1.59 -6.74
C VAL A 239 18.41 -1.67 -7.93
N THR A 240 19.34 -2.62 -7.91
CA THR A 240 20.15 -3.01 -9.06
C THR A 240 19.90 -4.48 -9.40
N ALA A 241 19.68 -4.77 -10.68
CA ALA A 241 19.51 -6.14 -11.17
C ALA A 241 20.46 -6.39 -12.35
N ASP A 242 21.34 -7.39 -12.23
CA ASP A 242 22.24 -7.79 -13.29
C ASP A 242 22.33 -9.32 -13.35
N ARG A 243 21.98 -9.88 -14.51
CA ARG A 243 22.09 -11.32 -14.84
C ARG A 243 21.50 -12.25 -13.76
N GLY A 244 20.37 -11.86 -13.18
CA GLY A 244 19.69 -12.63 -12.14
C GLY A 244 20.22 -12.39 -10.72
N ASN A 245 21.18 -11.48 -10.54
CA ASN A 245 21.58 -10.99 -9.23
C ASN A 245 20.86 -9.69 -8.93
N VAL A 246 20.06 -9.69 -7.87
CA VAL A 246 19.35 -8.50 -7.38
C VAL A 246 20.02 -8.02 -6.10
N HIS A 247 20.25 -6.72 -6.01
CA HIS A 247 20.68 -6.04 -4.79
C HIS A 247 19.77 -4.84 -4.55
N ALA A 248 19.25 -4.72 -3.33
CA ALA A 248 18.37 -3.63 -2.94
C ALA A 248 18.79 -3.01 -1.60
N VAL A 249 18.69 -1.69 -1.53
CA VAL A 249 18.91 -0.91 -0.30
C VAL A 249 17.70 -0.03 -0.08
N SER A 250 17.08 -0.15 1.09
CA SER A 250 15.91 0.66 1.43
C SER A 250 16.19 1.65 2.56
N GLN A 251 15.53 2.80 2.52
CA GLN A 251 15.61 3.86 3.51
C GLN A 251 14.21 4.35 3.88
N LEU A 252 13.98 4.54 5.17
CA LEU A 252 12.81 5.24 5.71
C LEU A 252 13.05 6.76 5.65
N ILE A 253 12.33 7.43 4.77
CA ILE A 253 12.42 8.87 4.56
C ILE A 253 11.26 9.54 5.33
N PRO A 254 11.54 10.46 6.28
CA PRO A 254 10.48 11.23 6.95
C PRO A 254 9.65 12.04 5.96
N ALA A 255 8.36 12.18 6.22
CA ALA A 255 7.44 12.94 5.36
C ALA A 255 7.84 14.42 5.20
N GLY A 256 8.47 15.01 6.25
CA GLY A 256 8.84 16.42 6.25
C GLY A 256 7.64 17.35 6.47
N SER A 257 7.88 18.65 6.42
CA SER A 257 6.91 19.69 6.79
C SER A 257 6.32 20.48 5.60
N VAL A 258 6.64 20.06 4.37
CA VAL A 258 6.19 20.77 3.15
C VAL A 258 5.37 19.82 2.29
N ALA A 259 4.11 20.16 2.08
CA ALA A 259 3.22 19.40 1.20
C ALA A 259 3.49 19.69 -0.28
N LEU A 260 3.20 18.72 -1.14
CA LEU A 260 3.12 18.95 -2.58
C LEU A 260 2.04 20.00 -2.86
N PRO A 261 2.37 21.15 -3.50
CA PRO A 261 1.41 22.25 -3.66
C PRO A 261 0.08 21.83 -4.30
N ALA A 262 0.12 21.05 -5.38
CA ALA A 262 -1.09 20.55 -6.03
C ALA A 262 -1.95 19.65 -5.12
N ALA A 263 -1.33 18.90 -4.21
CA ALA A 263 -2.05 18.09 -3.23
C ALA A 263 -2.67 18.97 -2.13
N ALA A 264 -1.96 20.01 -1.68
CA ALA A 264 -2.47 20.97 -0.72
C ALA A 264 -3.72 21.70 -1.26
N ASP A 265 -3.71 22.10 -2.53
CA ASP A 265 -4.85 22.74 -3.19
C ASP A 265 -6.09 21.82 -3.22
N VAL A 266 -5.89 20.54 -3.53
CA VAL A 266 -6.98 19.54 -3.55
C VAL A 266 -7.53 19.24 -2.16
N LEU A 267 -6.67 19.22 -1.13
CA LEU A 267 -7.05 18.96 0.26
C LEU A 267 -7.79 20.12 0.92
N GLN A 268 -7.48 21.37 0.57
CA GLN A 268 -7.89 22.56 1.29
C GLN A 268 -9.40 22.62 1.61
N SER A 269 -10.25 22.32 0.63
CA SER A 269 -11.70 22.36 0.83
C SER A 269 -12.19 21.27 1.77
N ALA A 270 -11.68 20.05 1.60
CA ALA A 270 -12.07 18.91 2.41
C ALA A 270 -11.58 19.04 3.86
N GLU A 271 -10.37 19.56 4.07
CA GLU A 271 -9.82 19.87 5.39
C GLU A 271 -10.67 20.91 6.13
N ALA A 272 -11.03 22.01 5.45
CA ALA A 272 -11.87 23.05 6.04
C ALA A 272 -13.28 22.55 6.37
N GLN A 273 -13.83 21.63 5.60
CA GLN A 273 -15.15 21.01 5.87
C GLN A 273 -15.03 20.04 7.04
N THR A 274 -14.00 19.20 7.08
CA THR A 274 -13.76 18.28 8.19
C THR A 274 -13.56 19.01 9.51
N ALA A 275 -12.77 20.09 9.52
CA ALA A 275 -12.55 20.90 10.73
C ALA A 275 -13.88 21.49 11.25
N ARG A 276 -14.72 22.06 10.37
CA ARG A 276 -16.04 22.58 10.77
C ARG A 276 -16.96 21.50 11.30
N TRP A 277 -16.94 20.31 10.72
CA TRP A 277 -17.71 19.17 11.19
C TRP A 277 -17.28 18.72 12.58
N LEU A 278 -15.97 18.68 12.84
CA LEU A 278 -15.42 18.33 14.16
C LEU A 278 -15.79 19.35 15.25
N ASP A 279 -15.97 20.63 14.89
CA ASP A 279 -16.39 21.71 15.81
C ASP A 279 -17.92 21.72 16.07
N THR A 280 -18.68 20.85 15.39
CA THR A 280 -20.14 20.77 15.60
C THR A 280 -20.43 19.93 16.85
N PRO A 281 -21.23 20.46 17.82
CA PRO A 281 -21.52 19.79 19.08
C PRO A 281 -22.33 18.48 18.90
#